data_d9690a09b6bf65e0a39a07ad4a8e9e05
#
_entry.id   d9690a09b6bf65e0a39a07ad4a8e9e05
#
_cell.length_a   1.000
_cell.length_b   1.000
_cell.length_c   1.000
_cell.angle_alpha   90.00
_cell.angle_beta   90.00
_cell.angle_gamma   90.00
#
_symmetry.space_group_name_H-M   'P 1'
#
loop_
_entity.id
_entity.type
_entity.pdbx_description
1 polymer ?
#
loop_
_entity_poly.entity_id
_entity_poly.type
_entity_poly.pdbx_seq_one_letter_code
_entity_poly.pdbx_strand_id
1 'polypeptide(L)'
;NTTGGVVSVNLPAGVAGAVVAVKDYAGTFNTKPVTLVPNGSDKIGGSTDTTTLNQAGVAVTLIFIDSTKGWLVTDDGLQSKAVQGYDVDFLVIAGGGAGGAQFRAGGGGAGGYRNSFNSEASGGGGSSETALLMVPGTVYTVTVGDGGAGNTNSGVAGLGGPGTASSITGTNITDITTVGGGGGAAYQTNNAASGGSGGGASAGAPSLVGGNGTANQGFDGGDYANNVDGGCGGGGASEVG
;
A
#
# COMPACT_ATOMS: atom_id res chain seq x y z
N ASN A 1 -18.50 -31.37 24.87
CA ASN A 1 -19.04 -31.81 23.60
C ASN A 1 -20.49 -31.34 23.47
N THR A 2 -20.75 -30.49 22.49
CA THR A 2 -22.09 -29.87 22.26
C THR A 2 -22.87 -30.59 21.15
N THR A 3 -22.48 -31.79 20.72
CA THR A 3 -23.25 -32.54 19.68
C THR A 3 -24.71 -32.76 20.06
N GLY A 4 -25.01 -32.91 21.34
CA GLY A 4 -26.39 -33.09 21.87
C GLY A 4 -27.19 -31.79 22.07
N GLY A 5 -26.58 -30.60 22.05
CA GLY A 5 -27.23 -29.32 22.32
C GLY A 5 -26.26 -28.25 22.82
N VAL A 6 -26.81 -27.06 23.12
CA VAL A 6 -26.05 -26.00 23.80
C VAL A 6 -25.71 -26.41 25.22
N VAL A 7 -24.55 -25.97 25.71
CA VAL A 7 -24.05 -26.32 27.05
C VAL A 7 -23.67 -25.04 27.80
N SER A 8 -24.06 -24.95 29.06
CA SER A 8 -23.53 -23.94 29.98
C SER A 8 -22.48 -24.57 30.87
N VAL A 9 -21.34 -23.90 30.99
CA VAL A 9 -20.20 -24.29 31.83
C VAL A 9 -20.07 -23.27 32.95
N ASN A 10 -20.39 -23.69 34.17
CA ASN A 10 -20.16 -22.88 35.36
C ASN A 10 -18.66 -22.91 35.70
N LEU A 11 -18.02 -21.74 35.72
CA LEU A 11 -16.64 -21.62 36.12
C LEU A 11 -16.54 -21.89 37.65
N PRO A 12 -15.44 -22.44 38.14
CA PRO A 12 -15.21 -22.60 39.57
C PRO A 12 -15.12 -21.23 40.25
N ALA A 13 -15.19 -21.21 41.58
CA ALA A 13 -14.90 -19.99 42.35
C ALA A 13 -13.49 -19.55 42.05
N GLY A 14 -13.32 -18.24 41.77
CA GLY A 14 -12.04 -17.65 41.36
C GLY A 14 -11.03 -17.64 42.47
N VAL A 15 -9.89 -18.25 42.23
CA VAL A 15 -8.69 -18.15 43.06
C VAL A 15 -7.56 -17.68 42.16
N ALA A 16 -6.78 -16.67 42.60
CA ALA A 16 -5.69 -16.12 41.80
C ALA A 16 -4.73 -17.23 41.30
N GLY A 17 -4.51 -17.28 40.00
CA GLY A 17 -3.72 -18.31 39.34
C GLY A 17 -4.50 -19.57 38.96
N ALA A 18 -5.80 -19.72 39.31
CA ALA A 18 -6.62 -20.83 38.83
C ALA A 18 -6.75 -20.78 37.29
N VAL A 19 -6.71 -21.93 36.66
CA VAL A 19 -6.75 -22.09 35.19
C VAL A 19 -7.94 -22.95 34.79
N VAL A 20 -8.68 -22.52 33.78
CA VAL A 20 -9.75 -23.30 33.12
C VAL A 20 -9.48 -23.29 31.63
N ALA A 21 -9.50 -24.45 31.00
CA ALA A 21 -9.41 -24.59 29.55
C ALA A 21 -10.68 -25.26 29.00
N VAL A 22 -11.15 -24.71 27.87
CA VAL A 22 -12.34 -25.24 27.18
C VAL A 22 -11.94 -25.43 25.71
N LYS A 23 -12.18 -26.66 25.18
CA LYS A 23 -11.92 -27.01 23.79
C LYS A 23 -13.17 -27.51 23.10
N ASP A 24 -13.47 -26.97 21.94
CA ASP A 24 -14.44 -27.55 21.02
C ASP A 24 -13.88 -28.80 20.36
N TYR A 25 -14.17 -29.95 20.97
CA TYR A 25 -13.70 -31.24 20.46
C TYR A 25 -14.37 -31.64 19.14
N ALA A 26 -15.64 -31.31 18.98
CA ALA A 26 -16.47 -31.77 17.85
C ALA A 26 -16.61 -30.74 16.72
N GLY A 27 -16.07 -29.54 16.88
CA GLY A 27 -16.22 -28.47 15.89
C GLY A 27 -17.64 -27.90 15.81
N THR A 28 -18.43 -28.00 16.90
CA THR A 28 -19.88 -27.69 16.89
C THR A 28 -20.27 -26.40 17.62
N PHE A 29 -19.32 -25.66 18.21
CA PHE A 29 -19.66 -24.44 18.96
C PHE A 29 -20.28 -23.33 18.09
N ASN A 30 -20.03 -23.32 16.80
CA ASN A 30 -20.65 -22.37 15.86
C ASN A 30 -22.15 -22.58 15.66
N THR A 31 -22.64 -23.82 15.84
CA THR A 31 -24.06 -24.18 15.71
C THR A 31 -24.74 -24.44 17.06
N LYS A 32 -23.97 -24.86 18.04
CA LYS A 32 -24.39 -25.19 19.41
C LYS A 32 -23.36 -24.60 20.39
N PRO A 33 -23.45 -23.29 20.67
CA PRO A 33 -22.46 -22.59 21.47
C PRO A 33 -22.37 -23.08 22.92
N VAL A 34 -21.22 -22.82 23.52
CA VAL A 34 -21.00 -22.98 24.95
C VAL A 34 -21.09 -21.63 25.62
N THR A 35 -21.86 -21.53 26.69
CA THR A 35 -21.93 -20.35 27.54
C THR A 35 -21.08 -20.56 28.79
N LEU A 36 -20.11 -19.71 29.03
CA LEU A 36 -19.33 -19.66 30.26
C LEU A 36 -20.08 -18.80 31.29
N VAL A 37 -20.32 -19.32 32.45
CA VAL A 37 -21.03 -18.64 33.53
C VAL A 37 -20.07 -18.42 34.67
N PRO A 38 -19.79 -17.17 35.09
CA PRO A 38 -18.92 -16.91 36.23
C PRO A 38 -19.58 -17.39 37.55
N ASN A 39 -18.75 -17.70 38.54
CA ASN A 39 -19.23 -18.16 39.83
C ASN A 39 -19.64 -16.97 40.71
N GLY A 40 -20.88 -16.93 41.18
CA GLY A 40 -21.35 -15.89 42.10
C GLY A 40 -21.14 -14.48 41.59
N SER A 41 -20.30 -13.72 42.28
CA SER A 41 -19.92 -12.36 41.87
C SER A 41 -18.59 -12.27 41.11
N ASP A 42 -18.00 -13.40 40.75
CA ASP A 42 -16.77 -13.41 39.93
C ASP A 42 -17.08 -12.78 38.57
N LYS A 43 -16.00 -12.43 37.85
CA LYS A 43 -16.09 -11.73 36.59
C LYS A 43 -15.38 -12.51 35.50
N ILE A 44 -15.75 -12.24 34.26
CA ILE A 44 -15.03 -12.63 33.05
C ILE A 44 -14.71 -11.33 32.31
N GLY A 45 -13.42 -11.00 32.15
CA GLY A 45 -12.99 -9.77 31.49
C GLY A 45 -13.42 -8.47 32.19
N GLY A 46 -13.76 -8.53 33.48
CA GLY A 46 -14.24 -7.39 34.27
C GLY A 46 -15.77 -7.26 34.32
N SER A 47 -16.55 -8.12 33.64
CA SER A 47 -18.00 -8.18 33.71
C SER A 47 -18.48 -9.42 34.46
N THR A 48 -19.62 -9.31 35.19
CA THR A 48 -20.33 -10.43 35.77
C THR A 48 -21.25 -11.17 34.77
N ASP A 49 -21.28 -10.69 33.53
CA ASP A 49 -22.08 -11.31 32.47
C ASP A 49 -21.49 -12.65 32.00
N THR A 50 -22.33 -13.47 31.44
CA THR A 50 -21.91 -14.72 30.80
C THR A 50 -21.20 -14.42 29.49
N THR A 51 -20.25 -15.28 29.10
CA THR A 51 -19.53 -15.19 27.82
C THR A 51 -19.83 -16.41 26.97
N THR A 52 -20.04 -16.21 25.67
CA THR A 52 -20.42 -17.29 24.74
C THR A 52 -19.26 -17.63 23.81
N LEU A 53 -18.91 -18.91 23.76
CA LEU A 53 -17.98 -19.48 22.78
C LEU A 53 -18.79 -20.03 21.61
N ASN A 54 -18.72 -19.37 20.46
CA ASN A 54 -19.57 -19.64 19.28
C ASN A 54 -18.78 -19.90 17.99
N GLN A 55 -17.49 -20.27 18.10
CA GLN A 55 -16.67 -20.57 16.94
C GLN A 55 -16.28 -22.04 16.88
N ALA A 56 -16.42 -22.65 15.68
CA ALA A 56 -16.04 -24.04 15.47
C ALA A 56 -14.53 -24.26 15.72
N GLY A 57 -14.23 -25.30 16.50
CA GLY A 57 -12.86 -25.70 16.78
C GLY A 57 -12.11 -24.81 17.77
N VAL A 58 -12.75 -23.82 18.39
CA VAL A 58 -12.13 -22.92 19.35
C VAL A 58 -11.56 -23.66 20.57
N ALA A 59 -10.45 -23.17 21.07
CA ALA A 59 -9.88 -23.54 22.36
C ALA A 59 -9.62 -22.25 23.14
N VAL A 60 -10.09 -22.15 24.36
CA VAL A 60 -9.80 -21.00 25.23
C VAL A 60 -9.18 -21.47 26.53
N THR A 61 -8.17 -20.75 26.98
CA THR A 61 -7.59 -20.88 28.30
C THR A 61 -7.84 -19.60 29.09
N LEU A 62 -8.47 -19.74 30.25
CA LEU A 62 -8.77 -18.64 31.14
C LEU A 62 -7.93 -18.79 32.42
N ILE A 63 -7.40 -17.69 32.93
CA ILE A 63 -6.73 -17.59 34.21
C ILE A 63 -7.48 -16.60 35.10
N PHE A 64 -7.79 -16.97 36.35
CA PHE A 64 -8.33 -16.03 37.29
C PHE A 64 -7.22 -15.16 37.87
N ILE A 65 -7.34 -13.85 37.69
CA ILE A 65 -6.31 -12.89 38.14
C ILE A 65 -6.66 -12.33 39.50
N ASP A 66 -7.80 -11.67 39.61
CA ASP A 66 -8.27 -11.01 40.84
C ASP A 66 -9.80 -10.79 40.79
N SER A 67 -10.36 -10.25 41.86
CA SER A 67 -11.80 -9.94 41.93
C SER A 67 -12.23 -8.74 41.07
N THR A 68 -11.28 -7.93 40.56
CA THR A 68 -11.56 -6.75 39.74
C THR A 68 -11.80 -7.16 38.28
N LYS A 69 -10.91 -7.98 37.74
CA LYS A 69 -10.93 -8.46 36.36
C LYS A 69 -11.53 -9.85 36.21
N GLY A 70 -11.40 -10.68 37.24
CA GLY A 70 -11.89 -12.07 37.24
C GLY A 70 -11.06 -12.97 36.34
N TRP A 71 -11.76 -13.77 35.55
CA TRP A 71 -11.20 -14.68 34.55
C TRP A 71 -10.80 -13.89 33.29
N LEU A 72 -9.54 -13.97 32.89
CA LEU A 72 -9.03 -13.41 31.65
C LEU A 72 -8.63 -14.52 30.69
N VAL A 73 -8.99 -14.35 29.41
CA VAL A 73 -8.52 -15.24 28.34
C VAL A 73 -7.04 -14.95 28.09
N THR A 74 -6.21 -15.96 28.19
CA THR A 74 -4.78 -15.90 27.91
C THR A 74 -4.41 -16.56 26.60
N ASP A 75 -5.26 -17.50 26.13
CA ASP A 75 -5.15 -18.13 24.84
C ASP A 75 -6.57 -18.48 24.38
N ASP A 76 -6.97 -17.96 23.24
CA ASP A 76 -8.29 -18.20 22.66
C ASP A 76 -8.26 -19.18 21.47
N GLY A 77 -7.10 -19.78 21.20
CA GLY A 77 -6.91 -20.71 20.08
C GLY A 77 -7.22 -20.09 18.71
N LEU A 78 -7.54 -18.79 18.67
CA LEU A 78 -7.82 -18.05 17.46
C LEU A 78 -6.56 -17.38 16.90
N GLN A 79 -5.44 -17.43 17.61
CA GLN A 79 -4.16 -16.88 17.11
C GLN A 79 -3.75 -17.41 15.74
N SER A 80 -4.23 -18.62 15.39
CA SER A 80 -4.05 -19.14 14.02
C SER A 80 -5.03 -18.55 13.00
N LYS A 81 -6.02 -17.75 13.44
CA LYS A 81 -7.01 -17.07 12.59
C LYS A 81 -6.99 -15.55 12.70
N ALA A 82 -6.29 -14.97 13.65
CA ALA A 82 -5.85 -13.60 13.52
C ALA A 82 -4.81 -13.59 12.41
N VAL A 83 -5.26 -13.39 11.19
CA VAL A 83 -4.36 -13.21 10.05
C VAL A 83 -3.59 -11.94 10.35
N GLN A 84 -2.42 -12.11 10.99
CA GLN A 84 -1.54 -10.98 11.25
C GLN A 84 -1.01 -10.53 9.90
N GLY A 85 -1.35 -9.30 9.53
CA GLY A 85 -0.71 -8.64 8.39
C GLY A 85 0.73 -8.33 8.72
N TYR A 86 1.54 -8.20 7.69
CA TYR A 86 2.91 -7.72 7.77
C TYR A 86 2.97 -6.31 7.20
N ASP A 87 3.61 -5.40 7.92
CA ASP A 87 3.97 -4.11 7.37
C ASP A 87 5.07 -4.33 6.33
N VAL A 88 4.78 -3.98 5.09
CA VAL A 88 5.68 -4.16 3.94
C VAL A 88 6.00 -2.79 3.36
N ASP A 89 7.25 -2.40 3.44
CA ASP A 89 7.73 -1.22 2.75
C ASP A 89 7.72 -1.45 1.24
N PHE A 90 7.47 -0.39 0.51
CA PHE A 90 7.44 -0.42 -0.94
C PHE A 90 8.31 0.67 -1.56
N LEU A 91 8.76 0.37 -2.76
CA LEU A 91 9.30 1.30 -3.73
C LEU A 91 8.63 1.01 -5.08
N VAL A 92 7.86 1.96 -5.58
CA VAL A 92 7.17 1.83 -6.87
C VAL A 92 7.62 2.96 -7.79
N ILE A 93 8.18 2.58 -8.94
CA ILE A 93 8.66 3.50 -9.97
C ILE A 93 7.96 3.17 -11.28
N ALA A 94 7.37 4.14 -11.93
CA ALA A 94 6.74 3.98 -13.26
C ALA A 94 7.79 3.98 -14.38
N GLY A 95 7.37 3.61 -15.59
CA GLY A 95 8.21 3.73 -16.77
C GLY A 95 8.57 5.18 -17.07
N GLY A 96 9.81 5.46 -17.46
CA GLY A 96 10.24 6.80 -17.91
C GLY A 96 9.68 7.15 -19.28
N GLY A 97 9.53 8.44 -19.59
CA GLY A 97 9.19 8.93 -20.93
C GLY A 97 10.35 8.84 -21.91
N ALA A 98 10.05 8.75 -23.20
CA ALA A 98 11.07 8.84 -24.25
C ALA A 98 11.44 10.30 -24.54
N GLY A 99 12.66 10.54 -25.00
CA GLY A 99 13.07 11.84 -25.56
C GLY A 99 12.30 12.17 -26.84
N GLY A 100 12.13 13.45 -27.11
CA GLY A 100 11.58 13.92 -28.39
C GLY A 100 12.48 13.56 -29.58
N ALA A 101 11.92 13.62 -30.76
CA ALA A 101 12.65 13.35 -32.00
C ALA A 101 13.21 14.62 -32.64
N GLN A 102 14.27 14.43 -33.39
CA GLN A 102 15.03 15.43 -34.14
C GLN A 102 16.00 16.29 -33.33
N PHE A 103 16.63 17.18 -34.07
CA PHE A 103 17.64 18.11 -33.61
C PHE A 103 17.12 18.97 -32.45
N ARG A 104 17.87 19.09 -31.36
CA ARG A 104 17.53 19.92 -30.19
C ARG A 104 16.22 19.57 -29.50
N ALA A 105 15.76 18.33 -29.61
CA ALA A 105 14.57 17.85 -28.92
C ALA A 105 14.79 17.76 -27.41
N GLY A 106 13.71 17.81 -26.63
CA GLY A 106 13.73 17.68 -25.18
C GLY A 106 13.94 16.25 -24.70
N GLY A 107 14.49 16.09 -23.51
CA GLY A 107 14.62 14.80 -22.80
C GLY A 107 13.29 14.29 -22.28
N GLY A 108 13.13 12.97 -22.18
CA GLY A 108 11.99 12.37 -21.47
C GLY A 108 12.09 12.56 -19.95
N GLY A 109 10.94 12.67 -19.27
CA GLY A 109 10.86 12.73 -17.82
C GLY A 109 11.00 11.35 -17.17
N ALA A 110 11.46 11.29 -15.94
CA ALA A 110 11.49 10.07 -15.14
C ALA A 110 10.04 9.60 -14.83
N GLY A 111 9.89 8.30 -14.63
CA GLY A 111 8.65 7.76 -14.07
C GLY A 111 8.39 8.27 -12.65
N GLY A 112 7.13 8.36 -12.26
CA GLY A 112 6.75 8.72 -10.90
C GLY A 112 7.38 7.78 -9.89
N TYR A 113 7.81 8.32 -8.77
CA TYR A 113 8.52 7.63 -7.70
C TYR A 113 7.75 7.75 -6.39
N ARG A 114 7.33 6.62 -5.81
CA ARG A 114 6.66 6.54 -4.51
C ARG A 114 7.36 5.54 -3.60
N ASN A 115 7.56 5.90 -2.34
CA ASN A 115 8.40 5.16 -1.40
C ASN A 115 7.88 5.25 0.03
N SER A 116 7.95 4.13 0.78
CA SER A 116 7.64 4.09 2.21
C SER A 116 8.86 3.74 3.09
N PHE A 117 9.98 3.36 2.47
CA PHE A 117 11.12 2.80 3.21
C PHE A 117 11.89 3.89 3.98
N ASN A 118 12.17 3.61 5.24
CA ASN A 118 13.14 4.32 6.09
C ASN A 118 13.04 5.85 6.09
N SER A 119 11.83 6.40 6.01
CA SER A 119 11.59 7.85 5.94
C SER A 119 12.22 8.55 4.72
N GLU A 120 12.63 7.82 3.69
CA GLU A 120 13.07 8.38 2.43
C GLU A 120 11.90 9.06 1.70
N ALA A 121 12.14 10.23 1.15
CA ALA A 121 11.13 11.00 0.45
C ALA A 121 10.61 10.28 -0.81
N SER A 122 9.34 10.43 -1.12
CA SER A 122 8.79 10.18 -2.46
C SER A 122 9.22 11.29 -3.42
N GLY A 123 9.06 11.08 -4.72
CA GLY A 123 9.43 12.06 -5.74
C GLY A 123 8.61 13.35 -5.65
N GLY A 124 9.03 14.39 -6.38
CA GLY A 124 8.29 15.66 -6.47
C GLY A 124 8.17 16.41 -5.15
N GLY A 125 9.11 16.22 -4.23
CA GLY A 125 9.10 16.82 -2.90
C GLY A 125 8.12 16.15 -1.92
N GLY A 126 7.58 14.98 -2.24
CA GLY A 126 6.71 14.21 -1.37
C GLY A 126 7.43 13.63 -0.15
N SER A 127 6.70 13.42 0.94
CA SER A 127 7.23 12.69 2.11
C SER A 127 7.26 11.19 1.86
N SER A 128 7.95 10.45 2.75
CA SER A 128 7.80 9.00 2.86
C SER A 128 6.35 8.63 3.14
N GLU A 129 5.88 7.56 2.54
CA GLU A 129 4.52 7.08 2.69
C GLU A 129 4.42 6.02 3.79
N THR A 130 3.20 5.63 4.13
CA THR A 130 2.97 4.57 5.12
C THR A 130 3.16 3.20 4.44
N ALA A 131 3.87 2.28 5.11
CA ALA A 131 4.00 0.89 4.68
C ALA A 131 2.63 0.23 4.45
N LEU A 132 2.56 -0.75 3.57
CA LEU A 132 1.34 -1.50 3.29
C LEU A 132 1.18 -2.64 4.30
N LEU A 133 0.00 -2.73 4.93
CA LEU A 133 -0.34 -3.90 5.74
C LEU A 133 -0.81 -5.04 4.82
N MET A 134 0.10 -5.93 4.48
CA MET A 134 -0.21 -7.10 3.65
C MET A 134 -0.65 -8.30 4.49
N VAL A 135 -1.73 -8.95 4.07
CA VAL A 135 -2.39 -10.02 4.82
C VAL A 135 -2.11 -11.38 4.14
N PRO A 136 -1.56 -12.37 4.87
CA PRO A 136 -1.34 -13.71 4.31
C PRO A 136 -2.59 -14.32 3.69
N GLY A 137 -2.40 -15.01 2.56
CA GLY A 137 -3.50 -15.60 1.80
C GLY A 137 -4.28 -14.63 0.91
N THR A 138 -3.94 -13.34 0.93
CA THR A 138 -4.50 -12.33 0.02
C THR A 138 -3.63 -12.24 -1.24
N VAL A 139 -4.28 -12.13 -2.39
CA VAL A 139 -3.58 -11.90 -3.66
C VAL A 139 -3.40 -10.40 -3.87
N TYR A 140 -2.15 -10.00 -4.11
CA TYR A 140 -1.78 -8.64 -4.51
C TYR A 140 -1.26 -8.69 -5.95
N THR A 141 -1.67 -7.73 -6.74
CA THR A 141 -1.22 -7.60 -8.13
C THR A 141 -0.16 -6.50 -8.21
N VAL A 142 1.00 -6.85 -8.75
CA VAL A 142 2.07 -5.90 -9.05
C VAL A 142 2.15 -5.74 -10.56
N THR A 143 2.02 -4.50 -11.02
CA THR A 143 2.17 -4.13 -12.43
C THR A 143 3.42 -3.26 -12.58
N VAL A 144 4.26 -3.59 -13.54
CA VAL A 144 5.44 -2.80 -13.89
C VAL A 144 5.18 -2.12 -15.22
N GLY A 145 5.27 -0.79 -15.23
CA GLY A 145 5.04 0.02 -16.42
C GLY A 145 6.23 -0.01 -17.38
N ASP A 146 5.91 0.06 -18.67
CA ASP A 146 6.90 0.15 -19.74
C ASP A 146 7.41 1.57 -19.93
N GLY A 147 8.61 1.72 -20.42
CA GLY A 147 9.16 2.99 -20.89
C GLY A 147 8.40 3.51 -22.11
N GLY A 148 8.41 4.83 -22.30
CA GLY A 148 7.80 5.48 -23.45
C GLY A 148 8.45 5.06 -24.77
N ALA A 149 7.64 4.89 -25.79
CA ALA A 149 8.13 4.56 -27.13
C ALA A 149 8.88 5.76 -27.74
N GLY A 150 10.08 5.53 -28.22
CA GLY A 150 10.81 6.50 -29.04
C GLY A 150 10.10 6.74 -30.38
N ASN A 151 10.28 7.92 -30.95
CA ASN A 151 9.78 8.18 -32.31
C ASN A 151 10.65 7.44 -33.34
N THR A 152 10.03 6.56 -34.12
CA THR A 152 10.74 5.74 -35.12
C THR A 152 10.82 6.39 -36.50
N ASN A 153 10.13 7.52 -36.72
CA ASN A 153 10.14 8.21 -38.00
C ASN A 153 11.40 9.10 -38.13
N SER A 154 12.43 8.60 -38.79
CA SER A 154 13.63 9.40 -39.08
C SER A 154 13.24 10.60 -39.95
N GLY A 155 13.65 11.80 -39.52
CA GLY A 155 13.39 13.04 -40.25
C GLY A 155 12.07 13.74 -39.97
N VAL A 156 11.20 13.20 -39.10
CA VAL A 156 9.96 13.84 -38.71
C VAL A 156 10.01 14.23 -37.22
N ALA A 157 9.71 15.50 -36.94
CA ALA A 157 9.59 15.95 -35.55
C ALA A 157 8.43 15.22 -34.86
N GLY A 158 8.67 14.67 -33.69
CA GLY A 158 7.65 13.97 -32.95
C GLY A 158 7.97 13.97 -31.45
N LEU A 159 6.92 14.10 -30.64
CA LEU A 159 7.01 13.96 -29.20
C LEU A 159 7.55 12.58 -28.84
N GLY A 160 8.35 12.51 -27.79
CA GLY A 160 8.61 11.24 -27.11
C GLY A 160 7.31 10.62 -26.56
N GLY A 161 7.19 9.31 -26.62
CA GLY A 161 6.08 8.61 -25.99
C GLY A 161 6.15 8.73 -24.44
N PRO A 162 5.03 8.86 -23.76
CA PRO A 162 5.02 8.77 -22.28
C PRO A 162 5.33 7.35 -21.82
N GLY A 163 5.89 7.20 -20.64
CA GLY A 163 5.96 5.93 -19.94
C GLY A 163 4.58 5.48 -19.44
N THR A 164 4.49 4.25 -18.98
CA THR A 164 3.25 3.71 -18.40
C THR A 164 3.37 3.54 -16.89
N ALA A 165 2.21 3.46 -16.23
CA ALA A 165 2.11 3.39 -14.78
C ALA A 165 2.62 2.06 -14.22
N SER A 166 3.23 2.10 -13.02
CA SER A 166 3.45 0.92 -12.18
C SER A 166 2.52 0.96 -10.98
N SER A 167 2.11 -0.19 -10.46
CA SER A 167 1.18 -0.24 -9.34
C SER A 167 1.33 -1.47 -8.47
N ILE A 168 0.87 -1.35 -7.21
CA ILE A 168 0.56 -2.44 -6.30
C ILE A 168 -0.91 -2.28 -5.92
N THR A 169 -1.73 -3.30 -6.22
CA THR A 169 -3.18 -3.28 -5.96
C THR A 169 -3.62 -4.54 -5.23
N GLY A 170 -4.68 -4.46 -4.45
CA GLY A 170 -5.22 -5.61 -3.74
C GLY A 170 -6.30 -5.25 -2.73
N THR A 171 -6.96 -6.26 -2.18
CA THR A 171 -7.92 -6.04 -1.10
C THR A 171 -7.20 -5.70 0.20
N ASN A 172 -7.80 -4.84 1.03
CA ASN A 172 -7.31 -4.39 2.33
C ASN A 172 -6.08 -3.47 2.30
N ILE A 173 -5.67 -2.99 1.15
CA ILE A 173 -4.67 -1.92 1.00
C ILE A 173 -5.24 -0.74 0.23
N THR A 174 -4.65 0.43 0.41
CA THR A 174 -4.83 1.53 -0.53
C THR A 174 -3.90 1.28 -1.72
N ASP A 175 -4.45 1.26 -2.92
CA ASP A 175 -3.67 1.03 -4.12
C ASP A 175 -2.55 2.05 -4.28
N ILE A 176 -1.35 1.57 -4.54
CA ILE A 176 -0.20 2.41 -4.88
C ILE A 176 -0.07 2.44 -6.39
N THR A 177 -0.20 3.61 -6.98
CA THR A 177 -0.03 3.79 -8.42
C THR A 177 0.90 4.96 -8.69
N THR A 178 1.84 4.79 -9.58
CA THR A 178 2.76 5.83 -10.06
C THR A 178 2.46 6.16 -11.51
N VAL A 179 2.62 7.43 -11.88
CA VAL A 179 2.36 7.94 -13.22
C VAL A 179 3.60 7.78 -14.09
N GLY A 180 3.45 7.33 -15.33
CA GLY A 180 4.55 7.25 -16.29
C GLY A 180 5.21 8.61 -16.53
N GLY A 181 6.48 8.63 -16.86
CA GLY A 181 7.22 9.85 -17.19
C GLY A 181 6.70 10.51 -18.47
N GLY A 182 6.73 11.84 -18.51
CA GLY A 182 6.32 12.63 -19.67
C GLY A 182 7.32 12.49 -20.84
N GLY A 183 6.80 12.45 -22.05
CA GLY A 183 7.65 12.47 -23.27
C GLY A 183 8.27 13.84 -23.52
N GLY A 184 9.51 13.86 -23.99
CA GLY A 184 10.22 15.08 -24.37
C GLY A 184 9.64 15.76 -25.61
N ALA A 185 9.76 17.10 -25.67
CA ALA A 185 9.24 17.91 -26.76
C ALA A 185 9.99 17.63 -28.07
N ALA A 186 9.26 17.65 -29.18
CA ALA A 186 9.84 17.65 -30.51
C ALA A 186 10.35 19.05 -30.91
N TYR A 187 11.35 19.10 -31.79
CA TYR A 187 11.92 20.37 -32.25
C TYR A 187 10.86 21.29 -32.82
N GLN A 188 10.75 22.50 -32.27
CA GLN A 188 9.88 23.60 -32.72
C GLN A 188 8.37 23.34 -32.82
N THR A 189 7.85 22.20 -32.38
CA THR A 189 6.47 21.85 -32.72
C THR A 189 5.51 21.79 -31.53
N ASN A 190 5.96 21.37 -30.36
CA ASN A 190 5.06 21.09 -29.24
C ASN A 190 5.76 21.34 -27.90
N ASN A 191 4.99 21.62 -26.87
CA ASN A 191 5.41 21.51 -25.49
C ASN A 191 5.69 20.04 -25.12
N ALA A 192 6.53 19.82 -24.14
CA ALA A 192 6.74 18.49 -23.58
C ALA A 192 5.50 17.96 -22.86
N ALA A 193 5.41 16.67 -22.75
CA ALA A 193 4.31 16.01 -22.06
C ALA A 193 4.53 16.03 -20.54
N SER A 194 3.43 16.22 -19.80
CA SER A 194 3.38 15.99 -18.34
C SER A 194 3.45 14.51 -18.02
N GLY A 195 3.89 14.17 -16.81
CA GLY A 195 4.02 12.78 -16.37
C GLY A 195 4.26 12.66 -14.86
N GLY A 196 4.77 11.52 -14.43
CA GLY A 196 5.29 11.35 -13.08
C GLY A 196 6.36 12.41 -12.79
N SER A 197 7.36 12.48 -13.70
CA SER A 197 8.15 13.70 -13.94
C SER A 197 7.89 14.17 -15.35
N GLY A 198 7.94 15.49 -15.58
CA GLY A 198 7.65 16.10 -16.87
C GLY A 198 8.78 15.90 -17.89
N GLY A 199 8.44 15.84 -19.18
CA GLY A 199 9.42 15.88 -20.25
C GLY A 199 10.04 17.27 -20.42
N GLY A 200 11.25 17.38 -20.96
CA GLY A 200 11.93 18.64 -21.23
C GLY A 200 11.46 19.32 -22.51
N ALA A 201 11.48 20.65 -22.53
CA ALA A 201 11.21 21.45 -23.71
C ALA A 201 12.26 21.25 -24.81
N SER A 202 11.90 21.50 -26.06
CA SER A 202 12.85 21.56 -27.17
C SER A 202 13.34 22.98 -27.39
N ALA A 203 14.52 23.15 -28.04
CA ALA A 203 14.97 24.43 -28.47
C ALA A 203 14.28 24.88 -29.77
N GLY A 204 14.40 26.17 -30.10
CA GLY A 204 14.11 26.73 -31.42
C GLY A 204 12.79 27.46 -31.61
N ALA A 205 11.89 27.45 -30.63
CA ALA A 205 10.76 28.39 -30.63
C ALA A 205 10.62 29.01 -29.23
N PRO A 206 10.52 30.37 -29.18
CA PRO A 206 10.27 31.05 -27.91
C PRO A 206 8.94 30.61 -27.33
N SER A 207 8.92 30.35 -26.02
CA SER A 207 7.74 29.89 -25.27
C SER A 207 7.42 28.39 -25.26
N LEU A 208 8.31 27.52 -25.69
CA LEU A 208 8.14 26.09 -25.44
C LEU A 208 8.46 25.77 -23.95
N VAL A 209 7.56 25.07 -23.33
CA VAL A 209 7.64 24.74 -21.90
C VAL A 209 7.85 23.23 -21.70
N GLY A 210 8.53 22.90 -20.62
CA GLY A 210 8.61 21.54 -20.11
C GLY A 210 7.24 21.02 -19.67
N GLY A 211 7.12 19.73 -19.58
CA GLY A 211 5.94 19.08 -19.02
C GLY A 211 5.91 19.22 -17.50
N ASN A 212 4.72 19.25 -16.92
CA ASN A 212 4.58 19.26 -15.47
C ASN A 212 4.82 17.86 -14.88
N GLY A 213 5.49 17.80 -13.73
CA GLY A 213 5.53 16.62 -12.87
C GLY A 213 4.23 16.42 -12.09
N THR A 214 4.03 15.23 -11.62
CA THR A 214 2.95 14.91 -10.69
C THR A 214 3.41 15.17 -9.27
N ALA A 215 2.65 15.96 -8.52
CA ALA A 215 2.94 16.25 -7.12
C ALA A 215 3.17 14.95 -6.32
N ASN A 216 4.17 14.94 -5.46
CA ASN A 216 4.60 13.79 -4.66
C ASN A 216 5.06 12.57 -5.49
N GLN A 217 5.38 12.73 -6.78
CA GLN A 217 5.91 11.66 -7.62
C GLN A 217 7.10 12.08 -8.48
N GLY A 218 7.20 13.37 -8.88
CA GLY A 218 8.32 13.86 -9.67
C GLY A 218 8.18 15.34 -9.98
N PHE A 219 9.24 15.93 -10.53
CA PHE A 219 9.36 17.35 -10.84
C PHE A 219 9.09 17.66 -12.30
N ASP A 220 8.91 18.94 -12.59
CA ASP A 220 8.70 19.46 -13.93
C ASP A 220 9.94 19.24 -14.80
N GLY A 221 9.75 19.14 -16.11
CA GLY A 221 10.83 19.21 -17.08
C GLY A 221 11.28 20.65 -17.30
N GLY A 222 12.51 20.82 -17.78
CA GLY A 222 13.10 22.13 -18.04
C GLY A 222 12.39 22.89 -19.15
N ASP A 223 12.18 24.19 -18.91
CA ASP A 223 11.63 25.14 -19.89
C ASP A 223 12.73 25.64 -20.84
N TYR A 224 12.36 25.94 -22.08
CA TYR A 224 13.28 26.54 -23.02
C TYR A 224 13.59 28.01 -22.64
N ALA A 225 14.84 28.26 -22.29
CA ALA A 225 15.35 29.62 -22.12
C ALA A 225 15.89 30.14 -23.47
N ASN A 226 15.38 31.26 -23.94
CA ASN A 226 15.84 31.91 -25.19
C ASN A 226 17.35 32.00 -25.28
N ASN A 227 17.90 31.63 -26.42
CA ASN A 227 19.34 31.64 -26.78
C ASN A 227 20.16 30.43 -26.32
N VAL A 228 19.58 29.33 -25.96
CA VAL A 228 20.28 28.07 -25.71
C VAL A 228 20.13 27.15 -26.92
N ASP A 229 21.20 26.66 -27.46
CA ASP A 229 21.22 25.78 -28.64
C ASP A 229 21.06 24.28 -28.29
N GLY A 230 20.32 23.96 -27.25
CA GLY A 230 20.08 22.59 -26.80
C GLY A 230 18.65 22.35 -26.37
N GLY A 231 18.18 21.09 -26.42
CA GLY A 231 16.94 20.66 -25.74
C GLY A 231 17.14 20.65 -24.23
N CYS A 232 16.06 20.84 -23.50
CA CYS A 232 16.05 20.85 -22.04
C CYS A 232 15.96 19.43 -21.47
N GLY A 233 16.42 19.23 -20.26
CA GLY A 233 16.29 17.96 -19.55
C GLY A 233 14.84 17.64 -19.18
N GLY A 234 14.50 16.37 -19.07
CA GLY A 234 13.28 15.97 -18.42
C GLY A 234 13.42 16.05 -16.89
N GLY A 235 12.31 16.26 -16.20
CA GLY A 235 12.27 16.26 -14.73
C GLY A 235 12.70 14.92 -14.13
N GLY A 236 13.32 14.97 -12.97
CA GLY A 236 13.69 13.82 -12.16
C GLY A 236 12.72 13.60 -11.00
N ALA A 237 12.99 12.55 -10.22
CA ALA A 237 12.24 12.31 -8.98
C ALA A 237 12.59 13.34 -7.90
N SER A 238 13.84 13.84 -7.87
CA SER A 238 14.38 14.73 -6.83
C SER A 238 14.60 16.17 -7.28
N GLU A 239 14.65 16.44 -8.59
CA GLU A 239 14.99 17.76 -9.15
C GLU A 239 14.28 18.04 -10.46
N VAL A 240 14.09 19.31 -10.75
CA VAL A 240 13.59 19.78 -12.06
C VAL A 240 14.60 19.50 -13.17
N GLY A 241 14.12 19.40 -14.41
CA GLY A 241 14.94 19.16 -15.59
C GLY A 241 15.65 20.42 -16.10
#